data_98225287a03d0cf9e102c30e9b65afeb
#
_entry.id   98225287a03d0cf9e102c30e9b65afeb
#
_cell.length_a   1.000
_cell.length_b   1.000
_cell.length_c   1.000
_cell.angle_alpha   90.00
_cell.angle_beta   90.00
_cell.angle_gamma   90.00
#
_symmetry.space_group_name_H-M   'P 1'
#
loop_
_entity.id
_entity.type
_entity.pdbx_description
1 polymer ?
#
loop_
_entity_poly.entity_id
_entity_poly.type
_entity_poly.pdbx_seq_one_letter_code
_entity_poly.pdbx_strand_id
1 'polypeptide(L)'
;MSGRLPKLTAIQRAYAFRHCFKHYAIKRADGTNICTECGHSWRSEHDLADTVCGCTCPHCGMELEALRTRKSVFSENEYFSIVTTCKQYQVIRFFFVKSRYKAGQAAEYSIYEVVQRWISPKGITTTVARLRGMSILYYDLWAEYSDMEVRKNNKLRAYDINPVCTYPRQRFIPELKRNGFNGEYHNILPYDLFTAILSDSRAETLLKAGQYPMLRHYIRSSFDIERYWASIKICIRNGYTISDGSMWRDTIDLLRHFGKDTNSPKYVCPSDLKAEHDRLMHKRNKEIERKKLEERIRQAKKHEKAYRKLKGIFFGIAFTDGTLQVRVLESVAEFAAEGTELHHCVFSNSYFLEKNSLILSATIDGKRIETVEVSLKTLEVVQSRGL
;
A
#
# COMPACT_ATOMS: atom_id res chain seq x y z
N MET A 1 -23.93 -26.02 -12.58
CA MET A 1 -23.33 -25.20 -13.65
C MET A 1 -21.81 -25.39 -13.76
N SER A 2 -21.10 -25.53 -12.67
CA SER A 2 -19.63 -25.76 -12.67
C SER A 2 -19.20 -26.95 -13.56
N GLY A 3 -19.90 -28.07 -13.52
CA GLY A 3 -19.63 -29.23 -14.39
C GLY A 3 -19.83 -29.01 -15.90
N ARG A 4 -20.36 -27.85 -16.32
CA ARG A 4 -20.51 -27.50 -17.75
C ARG A 4 -19.32 -26.72 -18.30
N LEU A 5 -18.37 -26.32 -17.46
CA LEU A 5 -17.17 -25.67 -17.93
C LEU A 5 -16.27 -26.71 -18.64
N PRO A 6 -15.65 -26.35 -19.76
CA PRO A 6 -14.80 -27.25 -20.50
C PRO A 6 -13.58 -27.63 -19.65
N LYS A 7 -13.10 -28.85 -19.80
CA LYS A 7 -11.82 -29.27 -19.24
C LYS A 7 -10.68 -28.39 -19.79
N LEU A 8 -9.61 -28.25 -19.02
CA LEU A 8 -8.41 -27.54 -19.43
C LEU A 8 -7.80 -28.23 -20.65
N THR A 9 -7.60 -27.49 -21.74
CA THR A 9 -7.04 -28.02 -22.99
C THR A 9 -5.53 -28.22 -22.88
N ALA A 10 -4.94 -29.06 -23.74
CA ALA A 10 -3.48 -29.26 -23.81
C ALA A 10 -2.75 -27.91 -24.09
N ILE A 11 -3.29 -27.08 -24.99
CA ILE A 11 -2.74 -25.77 -25.32
C ILE A 11 -2.73 -24.84 -24.09
N GLN A 12 -3.80 -24.82 -23.31
CA GLN A 12 -3.89 -24.00 -22.09
C GLN A 12 -2.92 -24.49 -21.01
N ARG A 13 -2.72 -25.81 -20.89
CA ARG A 13 -1.72 -26.40 -19.98
C ARG A 13 -0.30 -25.98 -20.37
N ALA A 14 0.05 -26.17 -21.63
CA ALA A 14 1.36 -25.80 -22.16
C ALA A 14 1.63 -24.30 -21.99
N TYR A 15 0.61 -23.46 -22.22
CA TYR A 15 0.71 -22.04 -21.99
C TYR A 15 0.97 -21.70 -20.50
N ALA A 16 0.25 -22.33 -19.57
CA ALA A 16 0.44 -22.14 -18.15
C ALA A 16 1.87 -22.53 -17.71
N PHE A 17 2.36 -23.68 -18.15
CA PHE A 17 3.70 -24.19 -17.81
C PHE A 17 4.80 -23.26 -18.32
N ARG A 18 4.62 -22.71 -19.53
CA ARG A 18 5.59 -21.81 -20.13
C ARG A 18 5.62 -20.41 -19.50
N HIS A 19 4.48 -19.90 -19.01
CA HIS A 19 4.36 -18.49 -18.60
C HIS A 19 4.15 -18.26 -17.10
N CYS A 20 3.92 -19.31 -16.31
CA CYS A 20 3.78 -19.16 -14.87
C CYS A 20 5.10 -19.22 -14.11
N PHE A 21 6.16 -19.77 -14.73
CA PHE A 21 7.44 -19.96 -14.09
C PHE A 21 8.55 -19.27 -14.88
N LYS A 22 9.64 -18.97 -14.18
CA LYS A 22 10.90 -18.63 -14.80
C LYS A 22 11.62 -19.91 -15.20
N HIS A 23 12.22 -19.93 -16.38
CA HIS A 23 13.00 -21.04 -16.89
C HIS A 23 14.48 -20.68 -16.86
N TYR A 24 15.33 -21.58 -16.40
CA TYR A 24 16.74 -21.28 -16.18
C TYR A 24 17.68 -22.17 -16.98
N ALA A 25 18.78 -21.58 -17.44
CA ALA A 25 20.02 -22.29 -17.78
C ALA A 25 20.90 -22.33 -16.53
N ILE A 26 20.99 -23.48 -15.88
CA ILE A 26 21.85 -23.65 -14.72
C ILE A 26 23.29 -23.81 -15.14
N LYS A 27 24.11 -22.79 -14.81
CA LYS A 27 25.54 -22.75 -15.11
C LYS A 27 26.33 -23.53 -14.05
N ARG A 28 27.06 -24.52 -14.45
CA ARG A 28 27.99 -25.31 -13.63
C ARG A 28 29.40 -24.73 -13.69
N ALA A 29 30.22 -25.06 -12.70
CA ALA A 29 31.60 -24.57 -12.62
C ALA A 29 32.50 -25.04 -13.78
N ASP A 30 32.15 -26.14 -14.41
CA ASP A 30 32.85 -26.72 -15.58
C ASP A 30 32.44 -26.07 -16.92
N GLY A 31 31.64 -25.01 -16.90
CA GLY A 31 31.14 -24.31 -18.09
C GLY A 31 29.91 -24.96 -18.74
N THR A 32 29.35 -26.01 -18.15
CA THR A 32 28.15 -26.67 -18.65
C THR A 32 26.90 -25.91 -18.24
N ASN A 33 25.96 -25.69 -19.17
CA ASN A 33 24.60 -25.19 -18.93
C ASN A 33 23.62 -26.37 -18.92
N ILE A 34 22.64 -26.32 -18.03
CA ILE A 34 21.57 -27.33 -17.96
C ILE A 34 20.22 -26.61 -18.05
N CYS A 35 19.40 -26.97 -19.04
CA CYS A 35 18.06 -26.46 -19.21
C CYS A 35 17.12 -26.97 -18.11
N THR A 36 16.42 -26.10 -17.41
CA THR A 36 15.43 -26.53 -16.41
C THR A 36 14.15 -27.10 -17.03
N GLU A 37 13.88 -26.84 -18.32
CA GLU A 37 12.68 -27.33 -18.98
C GLU A 37 12.83 -28.78 -19.47
N CYS A 38 13.87 -29.05 -20.25
CA CYS A 38 14.04 -30.38 -20.89
C CYS A 38 15.20 -31.21 -20.33
N GLY A 39 15.99 -30.66 -19.40
CA GLY A 39 17.15 -31.33 -18.82
C GLY A 39 18.38 -31.38 -19.75
N HIS A 40 18.30 -30.83 -20.97
CA HIS A 40 19.43 -30.88 -21.94
C HIS A 40 20.62 -30.08 -21.38
N SER A 41 21.82 -30.62 -21.62
CA SER A 41 23.10 -30.02 -21.21
C SER A 41 23.92 -29.61 -22.42
N TRP A 42 24.50 -28.42 -22.40
CA TRP A 42 25.36 -27.90 -23.49
C TRP A 42 26.45 -27.00 -22.95
N ARG A 43 27.44 -26.69 -23.74
CA ARG A 43 28.41 -25.63 -23.49
C ARG A 43 28.10 -24.44 -24.39
N SER A 44 28.14 -23.25 -23.80
CA SER A 44 27.88 -22.02 -24.56
C SER A 44 29.17 -21.43 -25.13
N GLU A 45 29.12 -20.97 -26.38
CA GLU A 45 30.19 -20.20 -27.01
C GLU A 45 30.25 -18.74 -26.53
N HIS A 46 29.14 -18.21 -26.01
CA HIS A 46 28.97 -16.83 -25.59
C HIS A 46 28.62 -16.70 -24.10
N ASP A 47 29.42 -17.30 -23.23
CA ASP A 47 29.11 -17.47 -21.81
C ASP A 47 28.77 -16.14 -21.09
N LEU A 48 29.48 -15.03 -21.42
CA LEU A 48 29.24 -13.72 -20.80
C LEU A 48 27.92 -13.10 -21.30
N ALA A 49 27.64 -13.16 -22.60
CA ALA A 49 26.41 -12.64 -23.18
C ALA A 49 25.18 -13.40 -22.66
N ASP A 50 25.26 -14.74 -22.60
CA ASP A 50 24.20 -15.61 -22.06
C ASP A 50 23.94 -15.34 -20.58
N THR A 51 24.96 -14.95 -19.82
CA THR A 51 24.82 -14.63 -18.39
C THR A 51 24.07 -13.31 -18.17
N VAL A 52 24.24 -12.34 -19.06
CA VAL A 52 23.65 -10.99 -18.94
C VAL A 52 22.27 -10.91 -19.61
N CYS A 53 22.15 -11.49 -20.82
CA CYS A 53 20.96 -11.31 -21.67
C CYS A 53 20.01 -12.54 -21.62
N GLY A 54 20.41 -13.62 -20.97
CA GLY A 54 19.74 -14.91 -21.09
C GLY A 54 20.14 -15.67 -22.36
N CYS A 55 19.64 -16.90 -22.51
CA CYS A 55 19.94 -17.76 -23.67
C CYS A 55 18.72 -18.59 -24.07
N THR A 56 18.78 -19.19 -25.24
CA THR A 56 17.76 -20.14 -25.69
C THR A 56 18.33 -21.58 -25.62
N CYS A 57 17.55 -22.48 -25.09
CA CYS A 57 17.94 -23.91 -25.06
C CYS A 57 18.07 -24.43 -26.51
N PRO A 58 19.23 -25.00 -26.93
CA PRO A 58 19.42 -25.48 -28.29
C PRO A 58 18.57 -26.72 -28.61
N HIS A 59 18.05 -27.41 -27.59
CA HIS A 59 17.24 -28.63 -27.78
C HIS A 59 15.73 -28.32 -27.80
N CYS A 60 15.19 -27.60 -26.85
CA CYS A 60 13.73 -27.38 -26.74
C CYS A 60 13.27 -25.97 -27.15
N GLY A 61 14.19 -25.05 -27.44
CA GLY A 61 13.85 -23.67 -27.84
C GLY A 61 13.27 -22.79 -26.74
N MET A 62 13.35 -23.22 -25.46
CA MET A 62 12.89 -22.37 -24.34
C MET A 62 13.85 -21.24 -24.09
N GLU A 63 13.31 -20.03 -23.89
CA GLU A 63 14.06 -18.85 -23.42
C GLU A 63 14.40 -19.03 -21.94
N LEU A 64 15.66 -18.84 -21.57
CA LEU A 64 16.21 -19.17 -20.26
C LEU A 64 16.95 -17.96 -19.67
N GLU A 65 16.76 -17.72 -18.38
CA GLU A 65 17.63 -16.85 -17.60
C GLU A 65 18.84 -17.65 -17.08
N ALA A 66 20.05 -17.11 -17.19
CA ALA A 66 21.24 -17.79 -16.69
C ALA A 66 21.29 -17.73 -15.15
N LEU A 67 21.44 -18.90 -14.51
CA LEU A 67 21.49 -19.02 -13.05
C LEU A 67 22.71 -19.83 -12.59
N ARG A 68 23.60 -19.18 -11.83
CA ARG A 68 24.74 -19.86 -11.17
C ARG A 68 24.29 -20.38 -9.81
N THR A 69 24.14 -21.70 -9.68
CA THR A 69 23.71 -22.32 -8.41
C THR A 69 24.20 -23.76 -8.32
N ARG A 70 24.41 -24.20 -7.08
CA ARG A 70 24.68 -25.61 -6.76
C ARG A 70 23.40 -26.44 -6.54
N LYS A 71 22.26 -25.73 -6.42
CA LYS A 71 20.96 -26.38 -6.21
C LYS A 71 20.61 -27.24 -7.42
N SER A 72 20.26 -28.50 -7.18
CA SER A 72 19.93 -29.47 -8.22
C SER A 72 18.44 -29.78 -8.34
N VAL A 73 17.64 -29.36 -7.35
CA VAL A 73 16.19 -29.53 -7.32
C VAL A 73 15.52 -28.21 -6.98
N PHE A 74 14.51 -27.84 -7.77
CA PHE A 74 13.65 -26.68 -7.55
C PHE A 74 12.20 -27.15 -7.56
N SER A 75 11.37 -26.53 -6.71
CA SER A 75 9.92 -26.70 -6.74
C SER A 75 9.30 -25.32 -6.54
N GLU A 76 8.40 -24.96 -7.44
CA GLU A 76 7.71 -23.68 -7.43
C GLU A 76 6.22 -23.92 -7.60
N ASN A 77 5.42 -23.04 -6.99
CA ASN A 77 3.97 -23.09 -7.06
C ASN A 77 3.47 -21.71 -7.46
N GLU A 78 2.59 -21.68 -8.46
CA GLU A 78 2.04 -20.44 -8.98
C GLU A 78 0.57 -20.57 -9.32
N TYR A 79 -0.08 -19.43 -9.60
CA TYR A 79 -1.47 -19.39 -10.00
C TYR A 79 -1.62 -18.94 -11.45
N PHE A 80 -2.43 -19.68 -12.18
CA PHE A 80 -2.84 -19.41 -13.54
C PHE A 80 -4.34 -19.10 -13.59
N SER A 81 -4.77 -18.17 -14.43
CA SER A 81 -6.20 -17.88 -14.58
C SER A 81 -6.71 -17.96 -16.02
N ILE A 82 -7.99 -18.27 -16.17
CA ILE A 82 -8.73 -18.24 -17.43
C ILE A 82 -9.99 -17.44 -17.24
N VAL A 83 -10.17 -16.38 -18.03
CA VAL A 83 -11.38 -15.59 -18.08
C VAL A 83 -12.29 -16.13 -19.20
N THR A 84 -13.48 -16.59 -18.85
CA THR A 84 -14.41 -17.24 -19.78
C THR A 84 -15.87 -16.96 -19.41
N THR A 85 -16.79 -17.48 -20.19
CA THR A 85 -18.24 -17.36 -19.95
C THR A 85 -18.88 -18.74 -19.83
N CYS A 86 -19.93 -18.83 -19.04
CA CYS A 86 -20.81 -20.00 -19.01
C CYS A 86 -22.27 -19.53 -18.97
N LYS A 87 -23.02 -19.79 -20.05
CA LYS A 87 -24.34 -19.17 -20.27
C LYS A 87 -24.26 -17.64 -20.14
N GLN A 88 -25.07 -17.05 -19.24
CA GLN A 88 -25.07 -15.62 -18.94
C GLN A 88 -24.05 -15.16 -17.91
N TYR A 89 -23.27 -16.07 -17.34
CA TYR A 89 -22.32 -15.73 -16.27
C TYR A 89 -20.92 -15.46 -16.84
N GLN A 90 -20.28 -14.42 -16.32
CA GLN A 90 -18.84 -14.26 -16.42
C GLN A 90 -18.19 -15.18 -15.41
N VAL A 91 -17.16 -15.92 -15.83
CA VAL A 91 -16.44 -16.86 -14.97
C VAL A 91 -14.95 -16.60 -15.06
N ILE A 92 -14.31 -16.48 -13.90
CA ILE A 92 -12.85 -16.46 -13.79
C ILE A 92 -12.45 -17.74 -13.08
N ARG A 93 -11.64 -18.55 -13.74
CA ARG A 93 -11.15 -19.84 -13.26
C ARG A 93 -9.71 -19.70 -12.82
N PHE A 94 -9.38 -20.18 -11.65
CA PHE A 94 -8.04 -20.17 -11.11
C PHE A 94 -7.52 -21.58 -10.94
N PHE A 95 -6.30 -21.80 -11.41
CA PHE A 95 -5.62 -23.07 -11.38
C PHE A 95 -4.35 -22.93 -10.54
N PHE A 96 -4.09 -23.91 -9.69
CA PHE A 96 -2.82 -24.05 -9.00
C PHE A 96 -1.89 -24.86 -9.88
N VAL A 97 -0.72 -24.31 -10.15
CA VAL A 97 0.30 -24.88 -11.04
C VAL A 97 1.53 -25.19 -10.21
N LYS A 98 2.03 -26.40 -10.28
CA LYS A 98 3.27 -26.82 -9.62
C LYS A 98 4.30 -27.14 -10.68
N SER A 99 5.53 -26.73 -10.46
CA SER A 99 6.69 -27.17 -11.23
C SER A 99 7.69 -27.85 -10.30
N ARG A 100 8.32 -28.90 -10.79
CA ARG A 100 9.46 -29.57 -10.16
C ARG A 100 10.53 -29.81 -11.19
N TYR A 101 11.66 -29.21 -10.97
CA TYR A 101 12.84 -29.38 -11.78
C TYR A 101 13.89 -30.17 -11.02
N LYS A 102 14.52 -31.16 -11.70
CA LYS A 102 15.69 -31.86 -11.23
C LYS A 102 16.76 -31.81 -12.32
N ALA A 103 17.98 -31.43 -11.96
CA ALA A 103 19.07 -31.25 -12.91
C ALA A 103 19.27 -32.44 -13.82
N GLY A 104 19.32 -32.24 -15.14
CA GLY A 104 19.50 -33.28 -16.15
C GLY A 104 18.24 -34.08 -16.45
N GLN A 105 17.07 -33.71 -15.92
CA GLN A 105 15.79 -34.34 -16.23
C GLN A 105 14.80 -33.28 -16.77
N ALA A 106 13.83 -33.73 -17.55
CA ALA A 106 12.73 -32.85 -17.96
C ALA A 106 11.90 -32.40 -16.75
N ALA A 107 11.42 -31.18 -16.79
CA ALA A 107 10.57 -30.63 -15.74
C ALA A 107 9.26 -31.43 -15.60
N GLU A 108 8.84 -31.64 -14.37
CA GLU A 108 7.54 -32.23 -14.03
C GLU A 108 6.57 -31.12 -13.69
N TYR A 109 5.39 -31.14 -14.33
CA TYR A 109 4.34 -30.12 -14.08
C TYR A 109 3.03 -30.78 -13.67
N SER A 110 2.35 -30.16 -12.74
CA SER A 110 0.95 -30.45 -12.43
C SER A 110 0.11 -29.19 -12.41
N ILE A 111 -1.15 -29.31 -12.82
CA ILE A 111 -2.10 -28.20 -12.83
C ILE A 111 -3.51 -28.72 -12.54
N TYR A 112 -4.18 -28.08 -11.58
CA TYR A 112 -5.56 -28.41 -11.23
C TYR A 112 -6.34 -27.15 -10.82
N GLU A 113 -7.66 -27.18 -11.06
CA GLU A 113 -8.53 -26.05 -10.76
C GLU A 113 -8.82 -25.96 -9.26
N VAL A 114 -8.68 -24.77 -8.68
CA VAL A 114 -8.84 -24.53 -7.25
C VAL A 114 -9.99 -23.59 -6.92
N VAL A 115 -10.23 -22.56 -7.76
CA VAL A 115 -11.30 -21.57 -7.54
C VAL A 115 -11.94 -21.20 -8.85
N GLN A 116 -13.26 -21.01 -8.80
CA GLN A 116 -14.07 -20.38 -9.86
C GLN A 116 -14.81 -19.21 -9.23
N ARG A 117 -14.64 -18.01 -9.80
CA ARG A 117 -15.44 -16.82 -9.47
C ARG A 117 -16.52 -16.63 -10.53
N TRP A 118 -17.75 -16.79 -10.14
CA TRP A 118 -18.94 -16.63 -10.99
C TRP A 118 -19.56 -15.28 -10.73
N ILE A 119 -19.80 -14.50 -11.78
CA ILE A 119 -20.39 -13.16 -11.71
C ILE A 119 -21.61 -13.13 -12.61
N SER A 120 -22.76 -12.80 -12.04
CA SER A 120 -24.01 -12.64 -12.81
C SER A 120 -23.98 -11.35 -13.63
N PRO A 121 -24.88 -11.16 -14.60
CA PRO A 121 -25.04 -9.90 -15.33
C PRO A 121 -25.32 -8.67 -14.45
N LYS A 122 -25.75 -8.89 -13.20
CA LYS A 122 -26.01 -7.85 -12.19
C LYS A 122 -24.89 -7.70 -11.17
N GLY A 123 -23.70 -8.30 -11.41
CA GLY A 123 -22.57 -8.22 -10.50
C GLY A 123 -22.68 -9.09 -9.23
N ILE A 124 -23.72 -9.95 -9.10
CA ILE A 124 -23.83 -10.87 -7.97
C ILE A 124 -22.80 -11.98 -8.13
N THR A 125 -22.03 -12.21 -7.09
CA THR A 125 -20.89 -13.11 -7.12
C THR A 125 -21.14 -14.42 -6.38
N THR A 126 -20.57 -15.51 -6.89
CA THR A 126 -20.55 -16.81 -6.22
C THR A 126 -19.19 -17.44 -6.40
N THR A 127 -18.61 -17.93 -5.30
CA THR A 127 -17.34 -18.64 -5.30
C THR A 127 -17.58 -20.13 -5.23
N VAL A 128 -17.00 -20.87 -6.16
CA VAL A 128 -16.92 -22.33 -6.14
C VAL A 128 -15.46 -22.70 -6.01
N ALA A 129 -15.08 -23.42 -4.97
CA ALA A 129 -13.68 -23.68 -4.70
C ALA A 129 -13.45 -25.02 -4.01
N ARG A 130 -12.23 -25.54 -4.18
CA ARG A 130 -11.71 -26.63 -3.34
C ARG A 130 -11.52 -26.18 -1.91
N LEU A 131 -11.38 -27.13 -1.00
CA LEU A 131 -11.02 -26.84 0.38
C LEU A 131 -9.59 -26.30 0.43
N ARG A 132 -9.40 -25.16 1.11
CA ARG A 132 -8.08 -24.57 1.38
C ARG A 132 -7.84 -24.57 2.87
N GLY A 133 -6.79 -25.25 3.29
CA GLY A 133 -6.29 -25.20 4.67
C GLY A 133 -5.41 -23.95 4.84
N MET A 134 -5.63 -23.19 5.92
CA MET A 134 -4.71 -22.12 6.33
C MET A 134 -3.72 -22.74 7.33
N SER A 135 -2.45 -22.87 6.97
CA SER A 135 -1.38 -23.25 7.89
C SER A 135 -0.82 -22.00 8.59
N ILE A 136 -0.44 -22.15 9.86
CA ILE A 136 0.33 -21.16 10.63
C ILE A 136 1.64 -20.77 9.93
N LEU A 137 2.15 -21.62 9.05
CA LEU A 137 3.40 -21.43 8.29
C LEU A 137 3.20 -20.77 6.91
N TYR A 138 2.05 -20.18 6.63
CA TYR A 138 1.75 -19.43 5.39
C TYR A 138 1.85 -20.23 4.08
N TYR A 139 1.75 -21.57 4.10
CA TYR A 139 1.69 -22.37 2.90
C TYR A 139 0.26 -22.46 2.36
N ASP A 140 0.12 -22.29 1.05
CA ASP A 140 -1.13 -22.55 0.35
C ASP A 140 -1.40 -24.06 0.30
N LEU A 141 -2.23 -24.52 1.23
CA LEU A 141 -2.62 -25.93 1.33
C LEU A 141 -3.98 -26.14 0.66
N TRP A 142 -3.98 -26.41 -0.63
CA TRP A 142 -5.16 -26.87 -1.33
C TRP A 142 -5.34 -28.37 -1.12
N ALA A 143 -6.54 -28.78 -0.70
CA ALA A 143 -6.92 -30.18 -0.69
C ALA A 143 -7.24 -30.59 -2.14
N GLU A 144 -6.21 -31.09 -2.85
CA GLU A 144 -6.26 -31.39 -4.30
C GLU A 144 -7.39 -32.36 -4.66
N TYR A 145 -7.71 -33.28 -3.75
CA TYR A 145 -8.75 -34.30 -3.94
C TYR A 145 -10.12 -33.86 -3.41
N SER A 146 -10.26 -32.68 -2.83
CA SER A 146 -11.58 -32.18 -2.39
C SER A 146 -12.41 -31.74 -3.57
N ASP A 147 -13.73 -31.84 -3.42
CA ASP A 147 -14.68 -31.38 -4.43
C ASP A 147 -14.71 -29.85 -4.56
N MET A 148 -15.09 -29.41 -5.76
CA MET A 148 -15.36 -27.99 -6.03
C MET A 148 -16.78 -27.67 -5.54
N GLU A 149 -16.87 -26.98 -4.39
CA GLU A 149 -18.11 -26.66 -3.72
C GLU A 149 -18.37 -25.16 -3.63
N VAL A 150 -19.64 -24.77 -3.52
CA VAL A 150 -20.01 -23.37 -3.26
C VAL A 150 -19.56 -22.97 -1.86
N ARG A 151 -18.69 -21.95 -1.78
CA ARG A 151 -18.21 -21.39 -0.53
C ARG A 151 -19.10 -20.23 -0.10
N LYS A 152 -19.88 -20.43 0.96
CA LYS A 152 -20.87 -19.44 1.45
C LYS A 152 -20.23 -18.17 2.00
N ASN A 153 -18.99 -18.26 2.52
CA ASN A 153 -18.33 -17.14 3.15
C ASN A 153 -17.32 -16.48 2.20
N ASN A 154 -17.84 -15.62 1.30
CA ASN A 154 -17.02 -14.83 0.36
C ASN A 154 -16.18 -13.75 1.06
N LYS A 155 -16.40 -13.48 2.36
CA LYS A 155 -15.65 -12.46 3.11
C LYS A 155 -14.26 -12.95 3.56
N LEU A 156 -14.00 -14.25 3.52
CA LEU A 156 -12.68 -14.78 3.83
C LEU A 156 -11.78 -14.60 2.61
N ARG A 157 -10.69 -13.87 2.78
CA ARG A 157 -9.61 -13.70 1.79
C ARG A 157 -8.95 -15.02 1.35
N ALA A 158 -9.33 -16.13 2.00
CA ALA A 158 -8.83 -17.46 1.70
C ALA A 158 -8.97 -17.88 0.23
N TYR A 159 -9.92 -17.31 -0.50
CA TYR A 159 -10.18 -17.60 -1.91
C TYR A 159 -9.78 -16.46 -2.85
N ASP A 160 -9.13 -15.40 -2.33
CA ASP A 160 -8.57 -14.35 -3.15
C ASP A 160 -7.23 -14.83 -3.70
N ILE A 161 -7.16 -14.90 -5.03
CA ILE A 161 -5.99 -15.38 -5.76
C ILE A 161 -5.54 -14.30 -6.71
N ASN A 162 -4.25 -13.99 -6.65
CA ASN A 162 -3.59 -13.13 -7.62
C ASN A 162 -2.78 -14.01 -8.57
N PRO A 163 -3.25 -14.29 -9.79
CA PRO A 163 -2.54 -15.14 -10.74
C PRO A 163 -1.34 -14.39 -11.32
N VAL A 164 -0.20 -15.07 -11.48
CA VAL A 164 0.97 -14.52 -12.18
C VAL A 164 0.73 -14.43 -13.67
N CYS A 165 -0.17 -15.26 -14.19
CA CYS A 165 -0.45 -15.35 -15.62
C CYS A 165 -1.95 -15.60 -15.88
N THR A 166 -2.48 -14.94 -16.90
CA THR A 166 -3.85 -15.15 -17.40
C THR A 166 -3.79 -15.60 -18.86
N TYR A 167 -4.58 -16.61 -19.22
CA TYR A 167 -4.65 -17.08 -20.61
C TYR A 167 -5.15 -15.96 -21.53
N PRO A 168 -4.45 -15.66 -22.64
CA PRO A 168 -4.72 -14.45 -23.44
C PRO A 168 -6.07 -14.48 -24.17
N ARG A 169 -6.54 -15.68 -24.58
CA ARG A 169 -7.84 -15.80 -25.27
C ARG A 169 -8.97 -15.79 -24.26
N GLN A 170 -9.52 -14.60 -24.00
CA GLN A 170 -10.58 -14.35 -23.01
C GLN A 170 -11.96 -14.26 -23.67
N ARG A 171 -12.99 -14.57 -22.89
CA ARG A 171 -14.40 -14.42 -23.30
C ARG A 171 -15.15 -13.60 -22.27
N PHE A 172 -15.99 -12.67 -22.76
CA PHE A 172 -16.75 -11.75 -21.93
C PHE A 172 -18.25 -11.81 -22.23
N ILE A 173 -19.07 -11.65 -21.19
CA ILE A 173 -20.51 -11.48 -21.36
C ILE A 173 -20.80 -10.12 -22.01
N PRO A 174 -21.92 -9.98 -22.77
CA PRO A 174 -22.26 -8.73 -23.45
C PRO A 174 -22.39 -7.52 -22.51
N GLU A 175 -22.81 -7.76 -21.27
CA GLU A 175 -23.01 -6.72 -20.25
C GLU A 175 -21.72 -5.97 -19.93
N LEU A 176 -20.58 -6.67 -19.82
CA LEU A 176 -19.28 -6.03 -19.59
C LEU A 176 -18.93 -5.04 -20.71
N LYS A 177 -19.16 -5.44 -21.97
CA LYS A 177 -18.91 -4.55 -23.12
C LYS A 177 -19.85 -3.35 -23.11
N ARG A 178 -21.15 -3.54 -22.81
CA ARG A 178 -22.13 -2.44 -22.69
C ARG A 178 -21.74 -1.47 -21.58
N ASN A 179 -21.15 -1.95 -20.49
CA ASN A 179 -20.70 -1.14 -19.37
C ASN A 179 -19.30 -0.52 -19.60
N GLY A 180 -18.77 -0.59 -20.84
CA GLY A 180 -17.56 0.13 -21.26
C GLY A 180 -16.27 -0.67 -21.19
N PHE A 181 -16.32 -1.98 -20.83
CA PHE A 181 -15.11 -2.80 -20.81
C PHE A 181 -14.66 -3.12 -22.25
N ASN A 182 -13.46 -2.70 -22.59
CA ASN A 182 -12.83 -2.83 -23.91
C ASN A 182 -11.74 -3.94 -24.01
N GLY A 183 -11.49 -4.66 -22.93
CA GLY A 183 -10.43 -5.67 -22.83
C GLY A 183 -9.26 -5.23 -21.93
N GLU A 184 -9.16 -3.96 -21.55
CA GLU A 184 -8.12 -3.44 -20.70
C GLU A 184 -8.53 -3.39 -19.22
N TYR A 185 -7.67 -3.87 -18.34
CA TYR A 185 -7.95 -3.98 -16.91
C TYR A 185 -7.52 -2.76 -16.07
N HIS A 186 -6.78 -1.84 -16.65
CA HIS A 186 -6.34 -0.59 -16.01
C HIS A 186 -5.68 -0.79 -14.63
N ASN A 187 -4.89 -1.86 -14.46
CA ASN A 187 -4.28 -2.28 -13.19
C ASN A 187 -5.29 -2.60 -12.06
N ILE A 188 -6.48 -3.06 -12.42
CA ILE A 188 -7.50 -3.59 -11.51
C ILE A 188 -7.62 -5.10 -11.77
N LEU A 189 -7.76 -5.89 -10.72
CA LEU A 189 -7.96 -7.33 -10.89
C LEU A 189 -9.27 -7.61 -11.66
N PRO A 190 -9.30 -8.58 -12.58
CA PRO A 190 -10.48 -8.86 -13.39
C PRO A 190 -11.76 -9.08 -12.58
N TYR A 191 -11.65 -9.80 -11.47
CA TYR A 191 -12.78 -10.07 -10.59
C TYR A 191 -13.37 -8.79 -9.99
N ASP A 192 -12.51 -7.92 -9.46
CA ASP A 192 -12.94 -6.67 -8.81
C ASP A 192 -13.53 -5.70 -9.82
N LEU A 193 -12.88 -5.57 -10.99
CA LEU A 193 -13.36 -4.71 -12.06
C LEU A 193 -14.73 -5.14 -12.56
N PHE A 194 -14.89 -6.43 -12.91
CA PHE A 194 -16.16 -6.95 -13.45
C PHE A 194 -17.29 -6.85 -12.44
N THR A 195 -17.02 -7.18 -11.18
CA THR A 195 -18.00 -7.06 -10.11
C THR A 195 -18.45 -5.60 -9.95
N ALA A 196 -17.50 -4.66 -9.89
CA ALA A 196 -17.80 -3.25 -9.71
C ALA A 196 -18.66 -2.68 -10.86
N ILE A 197 -18.23 -2.87 -12.11
CA ILE A 197 -18.92 -2.28 -13.25
C ILE A 197 -20.27 -2.96 -13.61
N LEU A 198 -20.52 -4.17 -13.10
CA LEU A 198 -21.79 -4.85 -13.25
C LEU A 198 -22.77 -4.56 -12.12
N SER A 199 -22.29 -4.16 -10.94
CA SER A 199 -23.13 -3.92 -9.77
C SER A 199 -23.34 -2.43 -9.45
N ASP A 200 -22.48 -1.54 -9.93
CA ASP A 200 -22.49 -0.12 -9.58
C ASP A 200 -22.36 0.79 -10.81
N SER A 201 -23.40 1.58 -11.07
CA SER A 201 -23.44 2.53 -12.19
C SER A 201 -22.36 3.64 -12.10
N ARG A 202 -21.85 3.91 -10.90
CA ARG A 202 -20.75 4.87 -10.70
C ARG A 202 -19.43 4.29 -11.21
N ALA A 203 -19.15 3.03 -10.89
CA ALA A 203 -17.99 2.33 -11.43
C ALA A 203 -18.05 2.24 -12.96
N GLU A 204 -19.22 1.93 -13.52
CA GLU A 204 -19.49 1.97 -14.97
C GLU A 204 -19.20 3.37 -15.55
N THR A 205 -19.70 4.43 -14.91
CA THR A 205 -19.51 5.81 -15.36
C THR A 205 -18.04 6.19 -15.34
N LEU A 206 -17.30 5.85 -14.27
CA LEU A 206 -15.86 6.11 -14.17
C LEU A 206 -15.08 5.40 -15.28
N LEU A 207 -15.41 4.14 -15.58
CA LEU A 207 -14.78 3.39 -16.66
C LEU A 207 -15.03 4.04 -18.02
N LYS A 208 -16.30 4.34 -18.34
CA LYS A 208 -16.69 4.97 -19.61
C LYS A 208 -16.10 6.37 -19.80
N ALA A 209 -15.92 7.11 -18.70
CA ALA A 209 -15.35 8.45 -18.72
C ALA A 209 -13.79 8.46 -18.68
N GLY A 210 -13.13 7.29 -18.72
CA GLY A 210 -11.66 7.22 -18.67
C GLY A 210 -11.04 7.61 -17.34
N GLN A 211 -11.83 7.66 -16.26
CA GLN A 211 -11.37 8.02 -14.91
C GLN A 211 -10.73 6.82 -14.18
N TYR A 212 -9.78 6.15 -14.84
CA TYR A 212 -9.20 4.88 -14.35
C TYR A 212 -8.50 4.97 -12.99
N PRO A 213 -7.72 6.02 -12.67
CA PRO A 213 -7.10 6.14 -11.35
C PRO A 213 -8.14 6.31 -10.23
N MET A 214 -9.23 7.06 -10.49
CA MET A 214 -10.34 7.21 -9.54
C MET A 214 -11.13 5.90 -9.40
N LEU A 215 -11.41 5.19 -10.50
CA LEU A 215 -12.05 3.87 -10.48
C LEU A 215 -11.24 2.88 -9.64
N ARG A 216 -9.93 2.82 -9.85
CA ARG A 216 -9.02 1.97 -9.07
C ARG A 216 -9.06 2.31 -7.58
N HIS A 217 -9.01 3.60 -7.25
CA HIS A 217 -9.11 4.06 -5.87
C HIS A 217 -10.47 3.68 -5.25
N TYR A 218 -11.57 3.87 -5.98
CA TYR A 218 -12.91 3.51 -5.54
C TYR A 218 -13.05 2.02 -5.23
N ILE A 219 -12.58 1.16 -6.14
CA ILE A 219 -12.66 -0.30 -5.97
C ILE A 219 -11.80 -0.78 -4.78
N ARG A 220 -10.61 -0.19 -4.57
CA ARG A 220 -9.66 -0.66 -3.55
C ARG A 220 -9.94 -0.14 -2.13
N SER A 221 -10.48 1.05 -1.98
CA SER A 221 -10.50 1.76 -0.69
C SER A 221 -11.86 1.86 -0.03
N SER A 222 -12.91 1.29 -0.60
CA SER A 222 -14.27 1.23 0.02
C SER A 222 -14.73 2.55 0.67
N PHE A 223 -14.39 3.72 0.10
CA PHE A 223 -14.83 5.00 0.62
C PHE A 223 -16.24 5.34 0.13
N ASP A 224 -16.95 6.19 0.85
CA ASP A 224 -18.25 6.70 0.42
C ASP A 224 -18.09 7.65 -0.76
N ILE A 225 -18.24 7.12 -1.98
CA ILE A 225 -18.12 7.88 -3.23
C ILE A 225 -19.25 8.90 -3.40
N GLU A 226 -20.42 8.70 -2.78
CA GLU A 226 -21.55 9.64 -2.90
C GLU A 226 -21.16 11.04 -2.45
N ARG A 227 -20.40 11.13 -1.38
CA ARG A 227 -19.89 12.39 -0.86
C ARG A 227 -19.10 13.20 -1.90
N TYR A 228 -18.46 12.53 -2.86
CA TYR A 228 -17.58 13.15 -3.87
C TYR A 228 -18.21 13.15 -5.27
N TRP A 229 -19.34 12.48 -5.44
CA TRP A 229 -19.90 12.18 -6.75
C TRP A 229 -20.24 13.43 -7.56
N ALA A 230 -20.76 14.48 -6.92
CA ALA A 230 -21.03 15.77 -7.58
C ALA A 230 -19.74 16.37 -8.17
N SER A 231 -18.67 16.41 -7.39
CA SER A 231 -17.36 16.93 -7.83
C SER A 231 -16.73 16.08 -8.93
N ILE A 232 -16.84 14.74 -8.85
CA ILE A 232 -16.40 13.81 -9.90
C ILE A 232 -17.13 14.06 -11.21
N LYS A 233 -18.44 14.25 -11.18
CA LYS A 233 -19.22 14.60 -12.38
C LYS A 233 -18.79 15.91 -13.04
N ILE A 234 -18.35 16.87 -12.22
CA ILE A 234 -17.81 18.13 -12.73
C ILE A 234 -16.48 17.90 -13.44
N CYS A 235 -15.57 17.10 -12.86
CA CYS A 235 -14.33 16.71 -13.52
C CYS A 235 -14.60 16.07 -14.89
N ILE A 236 -15.52 15.10 -14.95
CA ILE A 236 -15.92 14.41 -16.20
C ILE A 236 -16.45 15.40 -17.24
N ARG A 237 -17.37 16.31 -16.86
CA ARG A 237 -17.97 17.30 -17.77
C ARG A 237 -16.96 18.29 -18.32
N ASN A 238 -15.93 18.61 -17.56
CA ASN A 238 -14.88 19.55 -17.98
C ASN A 238 -13.69 18.85 -18.64
N GLY A 239 -13.78 17.55 -18.97
CA GLY A 239 -12.68 16.80 -19.59
C GLY A 239 -11.47 16.65 -18.70
N TYR A 240 -11.61 16.87 -17.38
CA TYR A 240 -10.51 16.72 -16.43
C TYR A 240 -10.34 15.27 -16.01
N THR A 241 -9.16 14.71 -16.27
CA THR A 241 -8.81 13.36 -15.82
C THR A 241 -8.12 13.42 -14.45
N ILE A 242 -8.70 12.77 -13.46
CA ILE A 242 -8.14 12.67 -12.11
C ILE A 242 -6.93 11.73 -12.19
N SER A 243 -5.72 12.28 -12.02
CA SER A 243 -4.46 11.52 -12.14
C SER A 243 -4.18 10.60 -10.95
N ASP A 244 -4.64 10.98 -9.75
CA ASP A 244 -4.56 10.19 -8.52
C ASP A 244 -5.85 10.34 -7.71
N GLY A 245 -6.60 9.24 -7.58
CA GLY A 245 -7.91 9.25 -6.90
C GLY A 245 -7.80 9.51 -5.39
N SER A 246 -6.75 9.04 -4.74
CA SER A 246 -6.52 9.26 -3.30
C SER A 246 -6.19 10.72 -3.01
N MET A 247 -5.19 11.25 -3.71
CA MET A 247 -4.76 12.64 -3.56
C MET A 247 -5.89 13.62 -3.92
N TRP A 248 -6.65 13.34 -4.98
CA TRP A 248 -7.77 14.17 -5.37
C TRP A 248 -8.86 14.19 -4.28
N ARG A 249 -9.22 13.04 -3.72
CA ARG A 249 -10.20 12.95 -2.62
C ARG A 249 -9.74 13.77 -1.41
N ASP A 250 -8.48 13.63 -1.02
CA ASP A 250 -7.92 14.38 0.10
C ASP A 250 -7.89 15.88 -0.19
N THR A 251 -7.63 16.28 -1.45
CA THR A 251 -7.74 17.68 -1.90
C THR A 251 -9.16 18.23 -1.76
N ILE A 252 -10.18 17.44 -2.15
CA ILE A 252 -11.59 17.84 -1.97
C ILE A 252 -11.94 18.02 -0.50
N ASP A 253 -11.47 17.14 0.39
CA ASP A 253 -11.70 17.28 1.83
C ASP A 253 -10.99 18.51 2.41
N LEU A 254 -9.79 18.83 1.95
CA LEU A 254 -9.09 20.07 2.30
C LEU A 254 -9.83 21.32 1.80
N LEU A 255 -10.32 21.32 0.57
CA LEU A 255 -11.13 22.40 0.01
C LEU A 255 -12.38 22.65 0.85
N ARG A 256 -13.09 21.60 1.23
CA ARG A 256 -14.27 21.69 2.14
C ARG A 256 -13.89 22.24 3.51
N HIS A 257 -12.78 21.76 4.08
CA HIS A 257 -12.26 22.28 5.35
C HIS A 257 -12.04 23.79 5.30
N PHE A 258 -11.57 24.32 4.16
CA PHE A 258 -11.38 25.76 3.96
C PHE A 258 -12.61 26.49 3.39
N GLY A 259 -13.79 25.87 3.38
CA GLY A 259 -15.04 26.47 2.91
C GLY A 259 -15.05 26.81 1.42
N LYS A 260 -14.27 26.08 0.60
CA LYS A 260 -14.26 26.27 -0.85
C LYS A 260 -15.41 25.49 -1.51
N ASP A 261 -15.98 26.07 -2.55
CA ASP A 261 -17.05 25.43 -3.31
C ASP A 261 -16.53 24.27 -4.14
N THR A 262 -16.83 23.04 -3.69
CA THR A 262 -16.45 21.81 -4.40
C THR A 262 -17.41 21.46 -5.56
N ASN A 263 -18.33 22.35 -5.91
CA ASN A 263 -19.14 22.28 -7.13
C ASN A 263 -18.62 23.20 -8.23
N SER A 264 -17.53 23.91 -8.01
CA SER A 264 -16.87 24.76 -8.99
C SER A 264 -15.69 24.06 -9.67
N PRO A 265 -15.64 24.00 -11.02
CA PRO A 265 -14.52 23.41 -11.75
C PRO A 265 -13.16 24.06 -11.39
N LYS A 266 -13.18 25.36 -11.05
CA LYS A 266 -12.00 26.10 -10.61
C LYS A 266 -11.24 25.42 -9.47
N TYR A 267 -11.96 24.76 -8.56
CA TYR A 267 -11.35 24.12 -7.39
C TYR A 267 -11.17 22.60 -7.57
N VAL A 268 -12.12 21.93 -8.23
CA VAL A 268 -12.11 20.46 -8.33
C VAL A 268 -11.28 19.93 -9.50
N CYS A 269 -10.91 20.81 -10.47
CA CYS A 269 -10.11 20.50 -11.64
C CYS A 269 -8.80 21.31 -11.64
N PRO A 270 -7.91 21.17 -10.65
CA PRO A 270 -6.67 21.94 -10.62
C PRO A 270 -5.75 21.53 -11.79
N SER A 271 -5.03 22.48 -12.35
CA SER A 271 -4.06 22.20 -13.43
C SER A 271 -2.91 21.30 -12.95
N ASP A 272 -2.50 21.45 -11.70
CA ASP A 272 -1.55 20.57 -10.99
C ASP A 272 -2.17 20.14 -9.67
N LEU A 273 -2.60 18.87 -9.62
CA LEU A 273 -3.23 18.29 -8.45
C LEU A 273 -2.28 18.21 -7.25
N LYS A 274 -1.02 17.88 -7.50
CA LYS A 274 -0.02 17.73 -6.42
C LYS A 274 0.30 19.09 -5.81
N ALA A 275 0.57 20.09 -6.61
CA ALA A 275 0.87 21.44 -6.14
C ALA A 275 -0.29 22.02 -5.32
N GLU A 276 -1.54 21.82 -5.77
CA GLU A 276 -2.71 22.31 -5.03
C GLU A 276 -2.93 21.55 -3.72
N HIS A 277 -2.78 20.22 -3.72
CA HIS A 277 -2.82 19.41 -2.50
C HIS A 277 -1.77 19.87 -1.49
N ASP A 278 -0.51 20.00 -1.90
CA ASP A 278 0.59 20.39 -1.02
C ASP A 278 0.40 21.80 -0.45
N ARG A 279 -0.10 22.74 -1.27
CA ARG A 279 -0.46 24.10 -0.84
C ARG A 279 -1.53 24.10 0.26
N LEU A 280 -2.58 23.29 0.08
CA LEU A 280 -3.68 23.19 1.05
C LEU A 280 -3.23 22.48 2.33
N MET A 281 -2.42 21.42 2.22
CA MET A 281 -1.82 20.73 3.36
C MET A 281 -0.93 21.65 4.19
N HIS A 282 -0.08 22.42 3.55
CA HIS A 282 0.76 23.42 4.24
C HIS A 282 -0.11 24.46 5.01
N LYS A 283 -1.18 24.94 4.38
CA LYS A 283 -2.13 25.87 5.04
C LYS A 283 -2.79 25.21 6.25
N ARG A 284 -3.21 23.94 6.15
CA ARG A 284 -3.81 23.18 7.25
C ARG A 284 -2.82 22.97 8.40
N ASN A 285 -1.59 22.62 8.09
CA ASN A 285 -0.55 22.43 9.10
C ASN A 285 -0.28 23.73 9.89
N LYS A 286 -0.17 24.87 9.20
CA LYS A 286 -0.07 26.19 9.86
C LYS A 286 -1.27 26.48 10.78
N GLU A 287 -2.48 26.14 10.36
CA GLU A 287 -3.67 26.31 11.21
C GLU A 287 -3.61 25.41 12.45
N ILE A 288 -3.17 24.17 12.30
CA ILE A 288 -2.99 23.22 13.42
C ILE A 288 -1.93 23.75 14.40
N GLU A 289 -0.79 24.21 13.89
CA GLU A 289 0.28 24.77 14.71
C GLU A 289 -0.18 26.00 15.48
N ARG A 290 -0.90 26.92 14.81
CA ARG A 290 -1.49 28.09 15.48
C ARG A 290 -2.45 27.68 16.59
N LYS A 291 -3.37 26.74 16.35
CA LYS A 291 -4.30 26.23 17.37
C LYS A 291 -3.58 25.58 18.56
N LYS A 292 -2.53 24.80 18.27
CA LYS A 292 -1.70 24.22 19.32
C LYS A 292 -0.99 25.28 20.16
N LEU A 293 -0.48 26.33 19.52
CA LEU A 293 0.17 27.44 20.22
C LEU A 293 -0.84 28.21 21.09
N GLU A 294 -2.02 28.55 20.54
CA GLU A 294 -3.10 29.20 21.29
C GLU A 294 -3.52 28.37 22.52
N GLU A 295 -3.65 27.07 22.36
CA GLU A 295 -3.97 26.16 23.46
C GLU A 295 -2.85 26.13 24.53
N ARG A 296 -1.58 26.08 24.12
CA ARG A 296 -0.44 26.16 25.05
C ARG A 296 -0.44 27.47 25.83
N ILE A 297 -0.69 28.58 25.17
CA ILE A 297 -0.80 29.91 25.83
C ILE A 297 -1.98 29.92 26.83
N ARG A 298 -3.10 29.33 26.44
CA ARG A 298 -4.28 29.24 27.34
C ARG A 298 -3.96 28.39 28.58
N GLN A 299 -3.32 27.25 28.42
CA GLN A 299 -2.90 26.39 29.54
C GLN A 299 -1.85 27.10 30.40
N ALA A 300 -0.88 27.78 29.81
CA ALA A 300 0.10 28.55 30.55
C ALA A 300 -0.59 29.63 31.44
N LYS A 301 -1.51 30.40 30.89
CA LYS A 301 -2.28 31.42 31.66
C LYS A 301 -3.07 30.79 32.84
N LYS A 302 -3.65 29.62 32.63
CA LYS A 302 -4.41 28.90 33.65
C LYS A 302 -3.54 28.53 34.86
N HIS A 303 -2.31 28.13 34.65
CA HIS A 303 -1.41 27.67 35.70
C HIS A 303 -0.48 28.77 36.25
N GLU A 304 -0.40 29.91 35.62
CA GLU A 304 0.51 31.01 35.97
C GLU A 304 0.40 31.44 37.42
N LYS A 305 -0.83 31.61 37.93
CA LYS A 305 -1.07 32.00 39.33
C LYS A 305 -0.57 30.94 40.32
N ALA A 306 -0.77 29.67 40.02
CA ALA A 306 -0.32 28.57 40.86
C ALA A 306 1.22 28.49 40.85
N TYR A 307 1.84 28.64 39.68
CA TYR A 307 3.30 28.64 39.54
C TYR A 307 3.95 29.76 40.32
N ARG A 308 3.49 30.99 40.16
CA ARG A 308 3.97 32.17 40.94
C ARG A 308 3.84 31.98 42.44
N LYS A 309 2.73 31.42 42.90
CA LYS A 309 2.58 31.07 44.33
C LYS A 309 3.57 30.04 44.79
N LEU A 310 3.91 29.07 43.96
CA LEU A 310 4.78 27.92 44.31
C LEU A 310 6.27 28.26 44.20
N LYS A 311 6.67 29.06 43.19
CA LYS A 311 8.08 29.31 42.83
C LYS A 311 8.50 30.79 42.85
N GLY A 312 7.59 31.71 43.11
CA GLY A 312 7.86 33.16 43.05
C GLY A 312 8.99 33.63 43.93
N ILE A 313 9.32 32.92 45.04
CA ILE A 313 10.46 33.23 45.91
C ILE A 313 11.80 33.01 45.23
N PHE A 314 11.86 32.23 44.15
CA PHE A 314 13.09 31.94 43.40
C PHE A 314 13.24 32.85 42.16
N PHE A 315 12.27 33.71 41.86
CA PHE A 315 12.33 34.59 40.71
C PHE A 315 13.46 35.62 40.88
N GLY A 316 14.13 35.98 39.78
CA GLY A 316 15.31 36.83 39.79
C GLY A 316 16.62 36.09 40.02
N ILE A 317 16.62 34.81 40.36
CA ILE A 317 17.85 34.02 40.49
C ILE A 317 18.45 33.79 39.11
N ALA A 318 19.66 34.32 38.89
CA ALA A 318 20.44 34.12 37.67
C ALA A 318 21.91 34.03 38.01
N PHE A 319 22.64 33.21 37.25
CA PHE A 319 24.06 33.02 37.31
C PHE A 319 24.65 33.29 35.93
N THR A 320 25.83 33.90 35.87
CA THR A 320 26.54 34.13 34.61
C THR A 320 28.05 34.12 34.83
N ASP A 321 28.78 33.63 33.81
CA ASP A 321 30.23 33.76 33.71
C ASP A 321 30.65 34.82 32.67
N GLY A 322 29.66 35.59 32.15
CA GLY A 322 29.87 36.58 31.10
C GLY A 322 29.46 36.09 29.71
N THR A 323 29.48 34.79 29.46
CA THR A 323 29.07 34.17 28.19
C THR A 323 27.83 33.33 28.38
N LEU A 324 27.86 32.42 29.35
CA LEU A 324 26.73 31.57 29.73
C LEU A 324 25.85 32.27 30.77
N GLN A 325 24.56 32.30 30.57
CA GLN A 325 23.59 32.74 31.56
C GLN A 325 22.64 31.60 31.90
N VAL A 326 22.51 31.29 33.19
CA VAL A 326 21.57 30.31 33.73
C VAL A 326 20.58 31.04 34.64
N ARG A 327 19.28 30.99 34.33
CA ARG A 327 18.25 31.69 35.13
C ARG A 327 17.02 30.82 35.35
N VAL A 328 16.34 31.07 36.46
CA VAL A 328 15.06 30.42 36.73
C VAL A 328 14.02 30.81 35.66
N LEU A 329 13.19 29.89 35.20
CA LEU A 329 12.03 30.22 34.39
C LEU A 329 10.97 30.90 35.29
N GLU A 330 10.53 32.10 34.92
CA GLU A 330 9.68 32.96 35.78
C GLU A 330 8.21 32.93 35.41
N SER A 331 7.86 32.26 34.28
CA SER A 331 6.47 32.12 33.84
C SER A 331 6.23 30.77 33.20
N VAL A 332 4.99 30.29 33.26
CA VAL A 332 4.59 29.05 32.60
C VAL A 332 4.72 29.17 31.07
N ALA A 333 4.62 30.37 30.53
CA ALA A 333 4.88 30.65 29.11
C ALA A 333 6.32 30.34 28.72
N GLU A 334 7.29 30.62 29.61
CA GLU A 334 8.71 30.28 29.38
C GLU A 334 8.93 28.78 29.30
N PHE A 335 8.24 27.97 30.11
CA PHE A 335 8.30 26.50 29.99
C PHE A 335 7.80 26.02 28.62
N ALA A 336 6.76 26.66 28.08
CA ALA A 336 6.26 26.32 26.75
C ALA A 336 7.26 26.69 25.64
N ALA A 337 7.95 27.83 25.78
CA ALA A 337 9.00 28.27 24.87
C ALA A 337 10.23 27.33 24.95
N GLU A 338 10.68 27.04 26.16
CA GLU A 338 11.79 26.11 26.46
C GLU A 338 11.59 24.76 25.81
N GLY A 339 10.43 24.13 26.09
CA GLY A 339 10.10 22.83 25.52
C GLY A 339 9.93 22.84 24.00
N THR A 340 9.62 23.99 23.40
CA THR A 340 9.50 24.13 21.95
C THR A 340 10.87 24.29 21.29
N GLU A 341 11.73 25.13 21.84
CA GLU A 341 13.06 25.43 21.28
C GLU A 341 14.05 24.25 21.46
N LEU A 342 14.00 23.60 22.62
CA LEU A 342 14.90 22.49 22.95
C LEU A 342 14.28 21.08 22.73
N HIS A 343 13.12 21.01 22.09
CA HIS A 343 12.43 19.75 21.71
C HIS A 343 12.24 18.74 22.84
N HIS A 344 11.97 19.21 24.08
CA HIS A 344 11.72 18.33 25.22
C HIS A 344 10.42 18.62 25.98
N CYS A 345 10.06 17.73 26.92
CA CYS A 345 8.74 17.66 27.53
C CYS A 345 8.56 18.52 28.81
N VAL A 346 9.37 19.55 29.06
CA VAL A 346 9.34 20.33 30.31
C VAL A 346 7.97 20.98 30.55
N PHE A 347 7.30 21.46 29.51
CA PHE A 347 5.96 22.01 29.60
C PHE A 347 4.88 20.92 29.65
N SER A 348 4.95 19.93 28.74
CA SER A 348 3.92 18.89 28.64
C SER A 348 3.84 17.98 29.87
N ASN A 349 4.96 17.77 30.55
CA ASN A 349 5.02 17.04 31.81
C ASN A 349 4.74 17.91 33.04
N SER A 350 4.33 19.17 32.84
CA SER A 350 3.89 20.07 33.93
C SER A 350 4.94 20.30 35.03
N TYR A 351 6.22 20.37 34.71
CA TYR A 351 7.30 20.62 35.68
C TYR A 351 7.10 21.88 36.51
N PHE A 352 6.37 22.85 35.97
CA PHE A 352 5.98 24.06 36.70
C PHE A 352 5.06 23.81 37.92
N LEU A 353 4.45 22.63 38.04
CA LEU A 353 3.64 22.22 39.20
C LEU A 353 4.42 21.36 40.21
N GLU A 354 5.61 20.90 39.86
CA GLU A 354 6.43 20.05 40.72
C GLU A 354 6.97 20.84 41.93
N LYS A 355 6.57 20.46 43.15
CA LYS A 355 6.91 21.21 44.38
C LYS A 355 8.41 21.24 44.65
N ASN A 356 9.10 20.14 44.41
CA ASN A 356 10.50 19.94 44.82
C ASN A 356 11.50 20.13 43.68
N SER A 357 11.08 20.57 42.52
CA SER A 357 11.90 20.77 41.32
C SER A 357 11.91 22.24 40.92
N LEU A 358 13.07 22.80 40.67
CA LEU A 358 13.26 24.14 40.15
C LEU A 358 13.89 24.03 38.74
N ILE A 359 13.27 24.68 37.75
CA ILE A 359 13.72 24.62 36.38
C ILE A 359 14.42 25.92 35.99
N LEU A 360 15.60 25.81 35.44
CA LEU A 360 16.42 26.91 34.96
C LEU A 360 16.65 26.73 33.45
N SER A 361 16.77 27.82 32.74
CA SER A 361 17.21 27.88 31.34
C SER A 361 18.62 28.38 31.25
N ALA A 362 19.46 27.64 30.56
CA ALA A 362 20.80 28.04 30.22
C ALA A 362 20.83 28.63 28.80
N THR A 363 21.40 29.82 28.65
CA THR A 363 21.47 30.57 27.39
C THR A 363 22.86 31.09 27.09
N ILE A 364 23.23 31.11 25.80
CA ILE A 364 24.43 31.81 25.28
C ILE A 364 23.96 32.79 24.22
N ASP A 365 24.34 34.05 24.31
CA ASP A 365 23.90 35.12 23.42
C ASP A 365 22.37 35.19 23.26
N GLY A 366 21.65 34.94 24.37
CA GLY A 366 20.19 34.92 24.39
C GLY A 366 19.54 33.70 23.74
N LYS A 367 20.29 32.75 23.19
CA LYS A 367 19.75 31.47 22.64
C LYS A 367 19.76 30.43 23.73
N ARG A 368 18.65 29.70 23.89
CA ARG A 368 18.53 28.58 24.81
C ARG A 368 19.41 27.41 24.32
N ILE A 369 20.20 26.88 25.21
CA ILE A 369 21.09 25.75 24.91
C ILE A 369 20.77 24.52 25.75
N GLU A 370 20.25 24.74 26.97
CA GLU A 370 20.06 23.66 27.92
C GLU A 370 18.99 24.01 28.96
N THR A 371 18.21 23.03 29.39
CA THR A 371 17.29 23.13 30.54
C THR A 371 17.86 22.33 31.70
N VAL A 372 18.00 22.98 32.85
CA VAL A 372 18.54 22.40 34.06
C VAL A 372 17.43 22.23 35.10
N GLU A 373 17.31 21.03 35.66
CA GLU A 373 16.45 20.73 36.78
C GLU A 373 17.24 20.62 38.07
N VAL A 374 16.86 21.38 39.08
CA VAL A 374 17.47 21.35 40.40
C VAL A 374 16.47 20.87 41.44
N SER A 375 16.85 19.91 42.25
CA SER A 375 16.09 19.43 43.40
C SER A 375 16.12 20.48 44.53
N LEU A 376 14.94 20.97 44.92
CA LEU A 376 14.82 21.88 46.09
C LEU A 376 15.01 21.17 47.45
N LYS A 377 15.08 19.84 47.47
CA LYS A 377 15.35 19.07 48.70
C LYS A 377 16.82 18.89 48.97
N THR A 378 17.59 18.54 47.92
CA THR A 378 19.04 18.23 48.05
C THR A 378 19.90 19.37 47.54
N LEU A 379 19.37 20.35 46.82
CA LEU A 379 20.06 21.45 46.14
C LEU A 379 21.06 20.95 45.06
N GLU A 380 20.79 19.79 44.50
CA GLU A 380 21.61 19.16 43.48
C GLU A 380 20.93 19.25 42.11
N VAL A 381 21.71 19.25 41.06
CA VAL A 381 21.22 19.12 39.69
C VAL A 381 20.72 17.68 39.48
N VAL A 382 19.43 17.53 39.19
CA VAL A 382 18.80 16.24 38.91
C VAL A 382 19.08 15.81 37.48
N GLN A 383 18.94 16.74 36.56
CA GLN A 383 19.20 16.54 35.14
C GLN A 383 19.51 17.86 34.43
N SER A 384 20.26 17.75 33.36
CA SER A 384 20.54 18.84 32.44
C SER A 384 20.35 18.29 31.00
N ARG A 385 19.57 18.98 30.18
CA ARG A 385 19.21 18.53 28.82
C ARG A 385 19.26 19.69 27.85
N GLY A 386 20.14 19.56 26.86
CA GLY A 386 20.23 20.38 25.66
C GLY A 386 19.52 19.76 24.43
N LEU A 387 19.78 20.32 23.25
CA LEU A 387 19.34 19.80 21.93
C LEU A 387 20.02 18.48 21.62
#